data_6be912a6a813cb91bb5a248ebd334507
#
_entry.id   6be912a6a813cb91bb5a248ebd334507
#
_cell.length_a   1.000
_cell.length_b   1.000
_cell.length_c   1.000
_cell.angle_alpha   90.00
_cell.angle_beta   90.00
_cell.angle_gamma   90.00
#
_symmetry.space_group_name_H-M   'P 1'
#
loop_
_entity.id
_entity.type
_entity.pdbx_description
1 polymer ?
#
loop_
_entity_poly.entity_id
_entity_poly.type
_entity_poly.pdbx_seq_one_letter_code
_entity_poly.pdbx_strand_id
1 'polypeptide(L)'
;MKIAFVADPFIAVPPADYGGTELFVAHLAQGLKAAGIDVVLYANGESEVKVETRWLYERSQWPIKVPEHAWIRQLNHTSWAIREASNECDLIHLQSFPGLAFSRFVERRIVLTLHGPHQTHLSEFYASYPDVQYVCISEEQCKQESMPQVRTIHHGIDVGLYRFTAQKQQYLSFIGRIAPVKGTHLAIDVARRTGIPLKIAGEVQPDHRAYFESKIKPHLDGDLVEYVGPADLQAKNELLGNSMALLFPIQWKEPFGLVMLEAMACGTPVLAMPGGSVSEVVREGVSGYICRSVREMANRVTNLGIQPATARRYVEENFSIEKMVGEYITLYKDTLNKERRAA
;
A
#
# COMPACT_ATOMS: atom_id res chain seq x y z
N MET A 1 -3.06 -25.30 8.43
CA MET A 1 -3.88 -24.27 7.76
C MET A 1 -3.14 -23.86 6.51
N LYS A 2 -3.77 -24.04 5.37
CA LYS A 2 -3.23 -23.70 4.06
C LYS A 2 -4.07 -22.57 3.44
N ILE A 3 -3.46 -21.43 3.13
CA ILE A 3 -4.13 -20.22 2.65
C ILE A 3 -3.76 -19.98 1.18
N ALA A 4 -4.77 -19.77 0.33
CA ALA A 4 -4.56 -19.30 -1.02
C ALA A 4 -4.59 -17.77 -1.05
N PHE A 5 -3.55 -17.15 -1.59
CA PHE A 5 -3.53 -15.73 -1.95
C PHE A 5 -3.80 -15.58 -3.44
N VAL A 6 -4.84 -14.84 -3.80
CA VAL A 6 -5.16 -14.55 -5.20
C VAL A 6 -4.88 -13.07 -5.46
N ALA A 7 -3.72 -12.81 -6.05
CA ALA A 7 -3.31 -11.48 -6.51
C ALA A 7 -3.73 -11.29 -7.98
N ASP A 8 -3.74 -10.04 -8.44
CA ASP A 8 -3.96 -9.78 -9.86
C ASP A 8 -2.74 -10.17 -10.71
N PRO A 9 -2.91 -10.59 -11.96
CA PRO A 9 -1.79 -11.07 -12.80
C PRO A 9 -0.99 -9.94 -13.45
N PHE A 10 -1.25 -8.67 -13.12
CA PHE A 10 -0.70 -7.53 -13.86
C PHE A 10 0.72 -7.16 -13.45
N ILE A 11 1.00 -7.15 -12.16
CA ILE A 11 2.30 -6.77 -11.60
C ILE A 11 2.89 -7.97 -10.85
N ALA A 12 4.19 -8.16 -10.93
CA ALA A 12 4.87 -9.22 -10.19
C ALA A 12 4.82 -9.00 -8.67
N VAL A 13 4.87 -10.06 -7.89
CA VAL A 13 4.90 -10.06 -6.44
C VAL A 13 6.27 -10.58 -5.95
N PRO A 14 7.11 -9.77 -5.28
CA PRO A 14 6.94 -8.33 -5.04
C PRO A 14 7.08 -7.50 -6.32
N PRO A 15 6.59 -6.26 -6.34
CA PRO A 15 6.77 -5.38 -7.48
C PRO A 15 8.22 -4.88 -7.57
N ALA A 16 8.74 -4.68 -8.79
CA ALA A 16 10.08 -4.11 -8.99
C ALA A 16 10.13 -2.63 -8.55
N ASP A 17 9.14 -1.83 -8.97
CA ASP A 17 9.11 -0.38 -8.72
C ASP A 17 7.83 0.05 -8.02
N TYR A 18 6.70 -0.09 -8.69
CA TYR A 18 5.38 0.35 -8.23
C TYR A 18 4.43 -0.83 -8.03
N GLY A 19 3.69 -0.83 -6.91
CA GLY A 19 2.70 -1.87 -6.59
C GLY A 19 2.52 -2.03 -5.07
N GLY A 20 1.71 -1.16 -4.46
CA GLY A 20 1.47 -1.22 -3.00
C GLY A 20 0.75 -2.50 -2.57
N THR A 21 -0.21 -2.97 -3.37
CA THR A 21 -0.94 -4.23 -3.15
C THR A 21 -0.01 -5.43 -3.25
N GLU A 22 0.83 -5.47 -4.28
CA GLU A 22 1.78 -6.56 -4.52
C GLU A 22 2.86 -6.62 -3.44
N LEU A 23 3.33 -5.46 -2.96
CA LEU A 23 4.25 -5.38 -1.84
C LEU A 23 3.60 -5.91 -0.55
N PHE A 24 2.36 -5.53 -0.27
CA PHE A 24 1.59 -6.06 0.86
C PHE A 24 1.44 -7.60 0.76
N VAL A 25 1.06 -8.12 -0.41
CA VAL A 25 0.92 -9.57 -0.64
C VAL A 25 2.23 -10.29 -0.39
N ALA A 26 3.35 -9.76 -0.88
CA ALA A 26 4.67 -10.34 -0.65
C ALA A 26 5.02 -10.40 0.85
N HIS A 27 4.84 -9.28 1.56
CA HIS A 27 5.11 -9.19 2.99
C HIS A 27 4.23 -10.14 3.80
N LEU A 28 2.92 -10.17 3.54
CA LEU A 28 1.99 -11.02 4.27
C LEU A 28 2.24 -12.51 3.97
N ALA A 29 2.44 -12.89 2.72
CA ALA A 29 2.69 -14.27 2.33
C ALA A 29 3.98 -14.82 2.96
N GLN A 30 5.07 -14.05 2.91
CA GLN A 30 6.35 -14.44 3.51
C GLN A 30 6.27 -14.49 5.05
N GLY A 31 5.62 -13.51 5.66
CA GLY A 31 5.44 -13.48 7.11
C GLY A 31 4.60 -14.65 7.64
N LEU A 32 3.52 -15.01 6.94
CA LEU A 32 2.71 -16.19 7.25
C LEU A 32 3.53 -17.49 7.14
N LYS A 33 4.32 -17.62 6.07
CA LYS A 33 5.22 -18.76 5.88
C LYS A 33 6.23 -18.86 7.02
N ALA A 34 6.83 -17.75 7.42
CA ALA A 34 7.75 -17.70 8.55
C ALA A 34 7.06 -18.06 9.88
N ALA A 35 5.76 -17.74 10.03
CA ALA A 35 4.94 -18.15 11.17
C ALA A 35 4.40 -19.59 11.09
N GLY A 36 4.83 -20.40 10.11
CA GLY A 36 4.45 -21.80 9.96
C GLY A 36 3.08 -22.03 9.32
N ILE A 37 2.54 -21.05 8.61
CA ILE A 37 1.30 -21.17 7.83
C ILE A 37 1.67 -21.52 6.38
N ASP A 38 1.00 -22.53 5.82
CA ASP A 38 1.18 -22.86 4.42
C ASP A 38 0.46 -21.85 3.53
N VAL A 39 1.18 -21.32 2.55
CA VAL A 39 0.68 -20.30 1.62
C VAL A 39 0.92 -20.74 0.19
N VAL A 40 -0.11 -20.63 -0.65
CA VAL A 40 -0.02 -20.74 -2.11
C VAL A 40 -0.40 -19.38 -2.68
N LEU A 41 0.51 -18.78 -3.44
CA LEU A 41 0.27 -17.53 -4.15
C LEU A 41 -0.14 -17.81 -5.59
N TYR A 42 -1.28 -17.28 -5.99
CA TYR A 42 -1.74 -17.23 -7.38
C TYR A 42 -1.48 -15.81 -7.90
N ALA A 43 -0.51 -15.67 -8.80
CA ALA A 43 -0.07 -14.39 -9.36
C ALA A 43 0.38 -14.57 -10.82
N ASN A 44 1.32 -13.77 -11.33
CA ASN A 44 1.99 -14.05 -12.60
C ASN A 44 3.31 -14.81 -12.38
N GLY A 45 3.86 -15.38 -13.46
CA GLY A 45 5.05 -16.23 -13.40
C GLY A 45 6.37 -15.47 -13.15
N GLU A 46 6.36 -14.15 -13.19
CA GLU A 46 7.52 -13.30 -12.83
C GLU A 46 7.56 -12.99 -11.33
N SER A 47 6.60 -13.52 -10.55
CA SER A 47 6.54 -13.30 -9.10
C SER A 47 7.57 -14.15 -8.36
N GLU A 48 8.41 -13.51 -7.53
CA GLU A 48 9.52 -14.13 -6.80
C GLU A 48 9.33 -14.03 -5.29
N VAL A 49 8.30 -14.71 -4.75
CA VAL A 49 8.03 -14.80 -3.33
C VAL A 49 8.47 -16.17 -2.81
N LYS A 50 9.04 -16.25 -1.61
CA LYS A 50 9.50 -17.52 -1.01
C LYS A 50 8.35 -18.40 -0.49
N VAL A 51 7.28 -18.55 -1.27
CA VAL A 51 6.14 -19.45 -1.06
C VAL A 51 5.85 -20.22 -2.35
N GLU A 52 5.00 -21.26 -2.27
CA GLU A 52 4.51 -21.90 -3.49
C GLU A 52 3.77 -20.88 -4.34
N THR A 53 4.20 -20.70 -5.60
CA THR A 53 3.60 -19.73 -6.53
C THR A 53 3.08 -20.45 -7.76
N ARG A 54 1.86 -20.14 -8.17
CA ARG A 54 1.18 -20.68 -9.34
C ARG A 54 0.67 -19.54 -10.23
N TRP A 55 0.68 -19.76 -11.53
CA TRP A 55 0.30 -18.74 -12.50
C TRP A 55 -0.45 -19.33 -13.70
N LEU A 56 -1.37 -18.55 -14.23
CA LEU A 56 -2.01 -18.78 -15.52
C LEU A 56 -1.31 -17.99 -16.62
N TYR A 57 -0.74 -16.84 -16.26
CA TYR A 57 0.04 -15.97 -17.16
C TYR A 57 1.49 -15.92 -16.71
N GLU A 58 2.40 -16.36 -17.59
CA GLU A 58 3.83 -16.43 -17.30
C GLU A 58 4.44 -15.05 -17.02
N ARG A 59 3.98 -14.01 -17.75
CA ARG A 59 4.53 -12.67 -17.64
C ARG A 59 3.53 -11.68 -17.07
N SER A 60 4.06 -10.67 -16.38
CA SER A 60 3.29 -9.51 -15.94
C SER A 60 2.63 -8.81 -17.14
N GLN A 61 1.51 -8.16 -16.89
CA GLN A 61 0.70 -7.53 -17.92
C GLN A 61 0.67 -5.99 -17.75
N TRP A 62 1.61 -5.47 -16.98
CA TRP A 62 1.75 -4.03 -16.76
C TRP A 62 2.78 -3.40 -17.74
N PRO A 63 2.59 -2.17 -18.22
CA PRO A 63 1.35 -1.35 -18.08
C PRO A 63 0.20 -1.89 -18.93
N ILE A 64 -1.02 -1.70 -18.44
CA ILE A 64 -2.24 -2.11 -19.15
C ILE A 64 -2.41 -1.22 -20.39
N LYS A 65 -2.33 -1.83 -21.56
CA LYS A 65 -2.45 -1.11 -22.85
C LYS A 65 -3.88 -1.00 -23.34
N VAL A 66 -4.71 -2.01 -23.04
CA VAL A 66 -6.11 -2.11 -23.48
C VAL A 66 -6.96 -2.52 -22.28
N PRO A 67 -7.77 -1.61 -21.70
CA PRO A 67 -8.54 -1.87 -20.48
C PRO A 67 -9.47 -3.09 -20.57
N GLU A 68 -10.12 -3.31 -21.70
CA GLU A 68 -11.02 -4.45 -21.91
C GLU A 68 -10.27 -5.79 -21.81
N HIS A 69 -9.06 -5.87 -22.32
CA HIS A 69 -8.22 -7.06 -22.21
C HIS A 69 -7.79 -7.31 -20.74
N ALA A 70 -7.60 -6.23 -19.97
CA ALA A 70 -7.28 -6.37 -18.55
C ALA A 70 -8.41 -7.06 -17.78
N TRP A 71 -9.66 -6.64 -17.96
CA TRP A 71 -10.81 -7.26 -17.32
C TRP A 71 -10.94 -8.75 -17.66
N ILE A 72 -10.80 -9.12 -18.93
CA ILE A 72 -10.85 -10.52 -19.37
C ILE A 72 -9.75 -11.34 -18.69
N ARG A 73 -8.51 -10.83 -18.65
CA ARG A 73 -7.39 -11.53 -18.04
C ARG A 73 -7.54 -11.66 -16.53
N GLN A 74 -7.99 -10.60 -15.87
CA GLN A 74 -8.24 -10.62 -14.43
C GLN A 74 -9.30 -11.66 -14.08
N LEU A 75 -10.44 -11.66 -14.75
CA LEU A 75 -11.53 -12.62 -14.53
C LEU A 75 -11.08 -14.06 -14.80
N ASN A 76 -10.37 -14.29 -15.91
CA ASN A 76 -9.86 -15.62 -16.26
C ASN A 76 -8.84 -16.13 -15.23
N HIS A 77 -7.89 -15.31 -14.81
CA HIS A 77 -6.91 -15.64 -13.77
C HIS A 77 -7.61 -15.94 -12.43
N THR A 78 -8.49 -15.04 -12.00
CA THR A 78 -9.14 -15.15 -10.70
C THR A 78 -10.04 -16.36 -10.61
N SER A 79 -10.82 -16.66 -11.66
CA SER A 79 -11.68 -17.85 -11.70
C SER A 79 -10.88 -19.16 -11.68
N TRP A 80 -9.78 -19.21 -12.43
CA TRP A 80 -8.86 -20.33 -12.41
C TRP A 80 -8.24 -20.51 -11.02
N ALA A 81 -7.71 -19.44 -10.43
CA ALA A 81 -7.07 -19.47 -9.12
C ALA A 81 -8.02 -19.94 -8.01
N ILE A 82 -9.25 -19.42 -7.99
CA ILE A 82 -10.28 -19.83 -7.02
C ILE A 82 -10.63 -21.31 -7.17
N ARG A 83 -10.78 -21.80 -8.41
CA ARG A 83 -11.04 -23.22 -8.68
C ARG A 83 -9.93 -24.12 -8.16
N GLU A 84 -8.68 -23.82 -8.47
CA GLU A 84 -7.53 -24.60 -8.00
C GLU A 84 -7.43 -24.55 -6.47
N ALA A 85 -7.53 -23.35 -5.88
CA ALA A 85 -7.45 -23.14 -4.44
C ALA A 85 -8.55 -23.87 -3.66
N SER A 86 -9.77 -23.94 -4.20
CA SER A 86 -10.90 -24.60 -3.52
C SER A 86 -10.72 -26.12 -3.33
N ASN A 87 -9.84 -26.75 -4.09
CA ASN A 87 -9.55 -28.18 -3.96
C ASN A 87 -8.58 -28.50 -2.81
N GLU A 88 -7.72 -27.58 -2.41
CA GLU A 88 -6.59 -27.90 -1.53
C GLU A 88 -6.37 -26.91 -0.38
N CYS A 89 -6.90 -25.68 -0.45
CA CYS A 89 -6.70 -24.67 0.57
C CYS A 89 -7.88 -24.63 1.55
N ASP A 90 -7.60 -24.27 2.79
CA ASP A 90 -8.64 -24.12 3.82
C ASP A 90 -9.41 -22.80 3.66
N LEU A 91 -8.74 -21.78 3.14
CA LEU A 91 -9.27 -20.42 2.97
C LEU A 91 -8.66 -19.76 1.75
N ILE A 92 -9.43 -18.90 1.09
CA ILE A 92 -9.03 -18.13 -0.09
C ILE A 92 -9.02 -16.63 0.29
N HIS A 93 -7.85 -15.98 0.18
CA HIS A 93 -7.68 -14.57 0.42
C HIS A 93 -7.54 -13.81 -0.90
N LEU A 94 -8.57 -13.06 -1.26
CA LEU A 94 -8.64 -12.25 -2.47
C LEU A 94 -8.02 -10.87 -2.23
N GLN A 95 -7.35 -10.35 -3.24
CA GLN A 95 -6.77 -9.00 -3.23
C GLN A 95 -7.53 -8.03 -4.15
N SER A 96 -8.52 -8.52 -4.87
CA SER A 96 -9.36 -7.74 -5.77
C SER A 96 -10.80 -8.22 -5.79
N PHE A 97 -11.73 -7.29 -5.94
CA PHE A 97 -13.17 -7.53 -5.80
C PHE A 97 -13.82 -8.43 -6.88
N PRO A 98 -13.31 -8.53 -8.13
CA PRO A 98 -13.97 -9.38 -9.13
C PRO A 98 -14.05 -10.85 -8.70
N GLY A 99 -13.15 -11.30 -7.83
CA GLY A 99 -13.17 -12.64 -7.25
C GLY A 99 -14.42 -12.96 -6.45
N LEU A 100 -15.11 -11.96 -5.89
CA LEU A 100 -16.34 -12.17 -5.12
C LEU A 100 -17.45 -12.82 -5.94
N ALA A 101 -17.54 -12.52 -7.24
CA ALA A 101 -18.55 -13.14 -8.10
C ALA A 101 -18.45 -14.68 -8.14
N PHE A 102 -17.24 -15.21 -7.99
CA PHE A 102 -16.97 -16.65 -7.97
C PHE A 102 -17.15 -17.29 -6.59
N SER A 103 -17.23 -16.49 -5.51
CA SER A 103 -17.43 -17.01 -4.15
C SER A 103 -18.70 -17.83 -3.98
N ARG A 104 -19.73 -17.56 -4.79
CA ARG A 104 -21.02 -18.30 -4.80
C ARG A 104 -20.91 -19.74 -5.31
N PHE A 105 -19.79 -20.11 -5.92
CA PHE A 105 -19.60 -21.42 -6.53
C PHE A 105 -18.57 -22.28 -5.77
N VAL A 106 -18.09 -21.80 -4.63
CA VAL A 106 -17.10 -22.52 -3.81
C VAL A 106 -17.53 -22.53 -2.35
N GLU A 107 -17.27 -23.64 -1.66
CA GLU A 107 -17.59 -23.81 -0.24
C GLU A 107 -16.52 -23.26 0.71
N ARG A 108 -15.38 -22.82 0.16
CA ARG A 108 -14.28 -22.29 0.95
C ARG A 108 -14.58 -20.90 1.48
N ARG A 109 -14.14 -20.62 2.70
CA ARG A 109 -14.21 -19.27 3.28
C ARG A 109 -13.37 -18.31 2.48
N ILE A 110 -13.91 -17.13 2.25
CA ILE A 110 -13.24 -16.07 1.51
C ILE A 110 -12.98 -14.91 2.43
N VAL A 111 -11.76 -14.39 2.35
CA VAL A 111 -11.34 -13.09 2.88
C VAL A 111 -11.07 -12.17 1.71
N LEU A 112 -11.47 -10.92 1.78
CA LEU A 112 -11.11 -9.89 0.81
C LEU A 112 -10.49 -8.69 1.54
N THR A 113 -9.25 -8.32 1.18
CA THR A 113 -8.65 -7.06 1.62
C THR A 113 -8.99 -5.94 0.64
N LEU A 114 -9.48 -4.82 1.16
CA LEU A 114 -9.89 -3.64 0.40
C LEU A 114 -8.71 -2.68 0.29
N HIS A 115 -7.99 -2.69 -0.82
CA HIS A 115 -6.79 -1.85 -1.03
C HIS A 115 -7.08 -0.45 -1.56
N GLY A 116 -8.25 -0.25 -2.15
CA GLY A 116 -8.67 1.02 -2.73
C GLY A 116 -9.43 1.92 -1.77
N PRO A 117 -9.65 3.19 -2.15
CA PRO A 117 -10.54 4.07 -1.40
C PRO A 117 -11.99 3.56 -1.46
N HIS A 118 -12.80 3.96 -0.47
CA HIS A 118 -14.23 3.71 -0.50
C HIS A 118 -14.87 4.25 -1.79
N GLN A 119 -15.75 3.45 -2.37
CA GLN A 119 -16.60 3.82 -3.51
C GLN A 119 -17.99 3.24 -3.27
N THR A 120 -19.03 4.07 -3.27
CA THR A 120 -20.40 3.69 -2.92
C THR A 120 -20.88 2.45 -3.70
N HIS A 121 -20.68 2.43 -5.02
CA HIS A 121 -21.11 1.30 -5.86
C HIS A 121 -20.35 -0.01 -5.56
N LEU A 122 -19.09 0.06 -5.12
CA LEU A 122 -18.34 -1.11 -4.66
C LEU A 122 -18.83 -1.58 -3.29
N SER A 123 -19.13 -0.67 -2.38
CA SER A 123 -19.68 -1.00 -1.06
C SER A 123 -21.04 -1.70 -1.18
N GLU A 124 -21.90 -1.23 -2.08
CA GLU A 124 -23.17 -1.91 -2.42
C GLU A 124 -22.93 -3.32 -3.02
N PHE A 125 -21.94 -3.44 -3.88
CA PHE A 125 -21.54 -4.75 -4.43
C PHE A 125 -21.04 -5.68 -3.32
N TYR A 126 -20.17 -5.20 -2.42
CA TYR A 126 -19.65 -5.98 -1.29
C TYR A 126 -20.78 -6.46 -0.35
N ALA A 127 -21.77 -5.62 -0.09
CA ALA A 127 -22.93 -5.96 0.74
C ALA A 127 -23.75 -7.14 0.18
N SER A 128 -23.63 -7.44 -1.12
CA SER A 128 -24.26 -8.62 -1.76
C SER A 128 -23.57 -9.95 -1.42
N TYR A 129 -22.45 -9.92 -0.66
CA TYR A 129 -21.69 -11.09 -0.22
C TYR A 129 -21.48 -11.09 1.29
N PRO A 130 -22.55 -11.25 2.11
CA PRO A 130 -22.50 -11.09 3.56
C PRO A 130 -21.64 -12.15 4.28
N ASP A 131 -21.38 -13.31 3.65
CA ASP A 131 -20.59 -14.40 4.23
C ASP A 131 -19.07 -14.21 4.05
N VAL A 132 -18.66 -13.23 3.26
CA VAL A 132 -17.24 -12.89 3.06
C VAL A 132 -16.70 -12.11 4.24
N GLN A 133 -15.50 -12.45 4.69
CA GLN A 133 -14.78 -11.66 5.67
C GLN A 133 -14.01 -10.54 4.97
N TYR A 134 -14.38 -9.30 5.22
CA TYR A 134 -13.70 -8.13 4.66
C TYR A 134 -12.62 -7.61 5.60
N VAL A 135 -11.54 -7.10 5.02
CA VAL A 135 -10.47 -6.42 5.74
C VAL A 135 -10.29 -5.03 5.14
N CYS A 136 -10.54 -4.01 5.95
CA CYS A 136 -10.14 -2.64 5.66
C CYS A 136 -8.71 -2.40 6.14
N ILE A 137 -7.98 -1.59 5.43
CA ILE A 137 -6.57 -1.30 5.75
C ILE A 137 -6.39 -0.05 6.61
N SER A 138 -7.49 0.63 6.95
CA SER A 138 -7.55 1.71 7.94
C SER A 138 -8.93 1.80 8.58
N GLU A 139 -9.00 2.38 9.78
CA GLU A 139 -10.26 2.65 10.48
C GLU A 139 -11.12 3.65 9.70
N GLU A 140 -10.49 4.65 9.08
CA GLU A 140 -11.21 5.64 8.29
C GLU A 140 -11.86 5.03 7.05
N GLN A 141 -11.22 4.05 6.41
CA GLN A 141 -11.82 3.26 5.34
C GLN A 141 -12.98 2.41 5.89
N CYS A 142 -12.76 1.72 7.01
CA CYS A 142 -13.75 0.82 7.62
C CYS A 142 -15.05 1.53 8.03
N LYS A 143 -14.96 2.74 8.55
CA LYS A 143 -16.13 3.56 8.91
C LYS A 143 -17.09 3.87 7.78
N GLN A 144 -16.61 3.76 6.54
CA GLN A 144 -17.40 4.04 5.33
C GLN A 144 -18.05 2.79 4.75
N GLU A 145 -17.69 1.60 5.27
CA GLU A 145 -18.17 0.32 4.79
C GLU A 145 -19.29 -0.23 5.69
N SER A 146 -20.23 -0.96 5.09
CA SER A 146 -21.44 -1.45 5.77
C SER A 146 -21.59 -2.97 5.79
N MET A 147 -20.56 -3.72 5.35
CA MET A 147 -20.62 -5.18 5.34
C MET A 147 -20.65 -5.74 6.78
N PRO A 148 -21.41 -6.85 7.02
CA PRO A 148 -21.59 -7.37 8.38
C PRO A 148 -20.32 -8.01 8.96
N GLN A 149 -19.39 -8.46 8.11
CA GLN A 149 -18.16 -9.11 8.52
C GLN A 149 -16.96 -8.29 8.04
N VAL A 150 -16.69 -7.19 8.70
CA VAL A 150 -15.55 -6.31 8.38
C VAL A 150 -14.65 -6.14 9.60
N ARG A 151 -13.33 -6.11 9.37
CA ARG A 151 -12.30 -5.79 10.38
C ARG A 151 -11.28 -4.85 9.78
N THR A 152 -10.67 -4.02 10.62
CA THR A 152 -9.49 -3.24 10.26
C THR A 152 -8.24 -4.01 10.63
N ILE A 153 -7.32 -4.15 9.66
CA ILE A 153 -5.94 -4.59 9.88
C ILE A 153 -5.04 -3.64 9.11
N HIS A 154 -4.25 -2.88 9.84
CA HIS A 154 -3.29 -1.96 9.22
C HIS A 154 -2.19 -2.71 8.47
N HIS A 155 -1.71 -2.14 7.39
CA HIS A 155 -0.51 -2.66 6.73
C HIS A 155 0.69 -2.56 7.66
N GLY A 156 1.53 -3.59 7.61
CA GLY A 156 2.86 -3.59 8.20
C GLY A 156 3.94 -3.67 7.12
N ILE A 157 5.14 -3.24 7.47
CA ILE A 157 6.31 -3.36 6.61
C ILE A 157 7.41 -4.16 7.31
N ASP A 158 8.25 -4.83 6.51
CA ASP A 158 9.51 -5.37 7.01
C ASP A 158 10.49 -4.21 7.21
N VAL A 159 10.57 -3.75 8.47
CA VAL A 159 11.39 -2.60 8.84
C VAL A 159 12.88 -2.86 8.58
N GLY A 160 13.30 -4.14 8.57
CA GLY A 160 14.68 -4.54 8.26
C GLY A 160 15.13 -4.22 6.83
N LEU A 161 14.21 -4.08 5.89
CA LEU A 161 14.49 -3.68 4.50
C LEU A 161 14.83 -2.20 4.37
N TYR A 162 14.50 -1.37 5.37
CA TYR A 162 14.69 0.08 5.34
C TYR A 162 15.88 0.50 6.19
N ARG A 163 16.86 1.11 5.53
CA ARG A 163 18.12 1.55 6.17
C ARG A 163 17.87 2.78 7.04
N PHE A 164 18.05 2.63 8.36
CA PHE A 164 18.00 3.76 9.27
C PHE A 164 19.18 4.71 9.06
N THR A 165 18.90 6.01 8.97
CA THR A 165 19.91 7.07 8.86
C THR A 165 19.61 8.18 9.86
N ALA A 166 20.51 8.39 10.82
CA ALA A 166 20.34 9.41 11.85
C ALA A 166 20.68 10.82 11.34
N GLN A 167 21.69 10.93 10.47
CA GLN A 167 22.12 12.22 9.91
C GLN A 167 21.40 12.47 8.59
N LYS A 168 20.65 13.57 8.53
CA LYS A 168 19.88 13.97 7.36
C LYS A 168 20.62 15.01 6.54
N GLN A 169 20.49 14.91 5.21
CA GLN A 169 20.94 15.96 4.29
C GLN A 169 19.87 17.05 4.18
N GLN A 170 20.26 18.24 3.74
CA GLN A 170 19.34 19.37 3.59
C GLN A 170 18.50 19.29 2.33
N TYR A 171 17.60 18.32 2.24
CA TYR A 171 16.58 18.25 1.21
C TYR A 171 15.30 17.58 1.73
N LEU A 172 14.19 17.81 1.04
CA LEU A 172 12.89 17.19 1.25
C LEU A 172 12.68 16.11 0.20
N SER A 173 11.88 15.10 0.52
CA SER A 173 11.49 14.06 -0.41
C SER A 173 9.98 14.04 -0.66
N PHE A 174 9.60 13.65 -1.86
CA PHE A 174 8.26 13.25 -2.23
C PHE A 174 8.36 11.91 -2.97
N ILE A 175 7.59 10.91 -2.52
CA ILE A 175 7.51 9.62 -3.21
C ILE A 175 6.05 9.24 -3.40
N GLY A 176 5.69 8.95 -4.65
CA GLY A 176 4.36 8.51 -5.00
C GLY A 176 4.06 8.70 -6.48
N ARG A 177 3.01 8.06 -6.95
CA ARG A 177 2.50 8.28 -8.31
C ARG A 177 2.30 9.78 -8.56
N ILE A 178 2.81 10.27 -9.69
CA ILE A 178 2.68 11.68 -10.06
C ILE A 178 1.25 11.95 -10.55
N ALA A 179 0.39 12.29 -9.61
CA ALA A 179 -1.04 12.50 -9.85
C ALA A 179 -1.56 13.70 -9.04
N PRO A 180 -2.60 14.41 -9.49
CA PRO A 180 -3.16 15.55 -8.75
C PRO A 180 -3.50 15.22 -7.30
N VAL A 181 -4.13 14.07 -7.07
CA VAL A 181 -4.57 13.61 -5.74
C VAL A 181 -3.41 13.37 -4.77
N LYS A 182 -2.18 13.12 -5.26
CA LYS A 182 -0.98 12.96 -4.42
C LYS A 182 -0.31 14.29 -4.07
N GLY A 183 -0.68 15.38 -4.75
CA GLY A 183 -0.28 16.73 -4.38
C GLY A 183 1.18 17.09 -4.68
N THR A 184 1.82 16.48 -5.68
CA THR A 184 3.22 16.77 -6.05
C THR A 184 3.47 18.26 -6.27
N HIS A 185 2.54 18.99 -6.90
CA HIS A 185 2.62 20.43 -7.07
C HIS A 185 2.65 21.20 -5.73
N LEU A 186 1.97 20.70 -4.69
CA LEU A 186 1.99 21.31 -3.37
C LEU A 186 3.34 21.07 -2.65
N ALA A 187 3.96 19.90 -2.89
CA ALA A 187 5.32 19.65 -2.40
C ALA A 187 6.33 20.63 -3.02
N ILE A 188 6.19 20.93 -4.31
CA ILE A 188 6.99 21.96 -5.01
C ILE A 188 6.77 23.35 -4.38
N ASP A 189 5.52 23.70 -4.05
CA ASP A 189 5.21 24.96 -3.38
C ASP A 189 5.87 25.05 -1.97
N VAL A 190 5.97 23.93 -1.25
CA VAL A 190 6.71 23.88 0.02
C VAL A 190 8.20 24.16 -0.22
N ALA A 191 8.83 23.49 -1.18
CA ALA A 191 10.24 23.70 -1.51
C ALA A 191 10.53 25.18 -1.86
N ARG A 192 9.69 25.79 -2.70
CA ARG A 192 9.81 27.20 -3.08
C ARG A 192 9.67 28.18 -1.91
N ARG A 193 8.78 27.87 -0.95
CA ARG A 193 8.58 28.72 0.25
C ARG A 193 9.73 28.62 1.24
N THR A 194 10.37 27.45 1.32
CA THR A 194 11.44 27.18 2.28
C THR A 194 12.83 27.42 1.72
N GLY A 195 12.98 27.42 0.37
CA GLY A 195 14.28 27.41 -0.30
C GLY A 195 15.07 26.09 -0.09
N ILE A 196 14.41 25.03 0.42
CA ILE A 196 15.04 23.73 0.66
C ILE A 196 14.78 22.84 -0.55
N PRO A 197 15.84 22.20 -1.12
CA PRO A 197 15.69 21.31 -2.27
C PRO A 197 14.66 20.19 -2.05
N LEU A 198 13.91 19.86 -3.10
CA LEU A 198 12.95 18.77 -3.13
C LEU A 198 13.33 17.75 -4.20
N LYS A 199 13.48 16.50 -3.76
CA LYS A 199 13.63 15.35 -4.68
C LYS A 199 12.31 14.62 -4.82
N ILE A 200 11.84 14.47 -6.05
CA ILE A 200 10.55 13.86 -6.40
C ILE A 200 10.81 12.51 -7.06
N ALA A 201 10.31 11.44 -6.46
CA ALA A 201 10.32 10.12 -7.06
C ALA A 201 8.89 9.62 -7.34
N GLY A 202 8.71 8.94 -8.47
CA GLY A 202 7.44 8.29 -8.77
C GLY A 202 7.17 8.12 -10.26
N GLU A 203 6.23 7.24 -10.57
CA GLU A 203 5.80 6.97 -11.94
C GLU A 203 4.86 8.06 -12.46
N VAL A 204 5.05 8.45 -13.71
CA VAL A 204 4.10 9.28 -14.47
C VAL A 204 3.28 8.35 -15.36
N GLN A 205 2.10 7.97 -14.88
CA GLN A 205 1.18 7.15 -15.64
C GLN A 205 0.60 7.91 -16.85
N PRO A 206 0.19 7.21 -17.93
CA PRO A 206 -0.33 7.86 -19.15
C PRO A 206 -1.44 8.89 -18.87
N ASP A 207 -2.39 8.55 -18.00
CA ASP A 207 -3.54 9.40 -17.64
C ASP A 207 -3.14 10.68 -16.90
N HIS A 208 -1.94 10.71 -16.32
CA HIS A 208 -1.42 11.85 -15.57
C HIS A 208 -0.30 12.61 -16.30
N ARG A 209 0.01 12.25 -17.55
CA ARG A 209 1.06 12.93 -18.35
C ARG A 209 0.77 14.42 -18.52
N ALA A 210 -0.46 14.81 -18.83
CA ALA A 210 -0.85 16.21 -18.96
C ALA A 210 -0.63 17.01 -17.67
N TYR A 211 -0.91 16.39 -16.51
CA TYR A 211 -0.63 16.99 -15.20
C TYR A 211 0.88 17.17 -14.99
N PHE A 212 1.68 16.15 -15.27
CA PHE A 212 3.13 16.25 -15.15
C PHE A 212 3.70 17.36 -16.04
N GLU A 213 3.36 17.37 -17.33
CA GLU A 213 3.86 18.37 -18.29
C GLU A 213 3.47 19.81 -17.92
N SER A 214 2.25 20.03 -17.40
CA SER A 214 1.75 21.37 -17.10
C SER A 214 2.03 21.87 -15.69
N LYS A 215 2.13 20.98 -14.68
CA LYS A 215 2.18 21.36 -13.26
C LYS A 215 3.48 20.98 -12.55
N ILE A 216 4.25 20.05 -13.10
CA ILE A 216 5.49 19.58 -12.46
C ILE A 216 6.71 19.98 -13.28
N LYS A 217 6.76 19.56 -14.53
CA LYS A 217 7.91 19.74 -15.42
C LYS A 217 8.40 21.19 -15.55
N PRO A 218 7.55 22.24 -15.62
CA PRO A 218 8.01 23.63 -15.67
C PRO A 218 8.77 24.10 -14.43
N HIS A 219 8.74 23.32 -13.36
CA HIS A 219 9.37 23.65 -12.09
C HIS A 219 10.64 22.85 -11.79
N LEU A 220 10.99 21.91 -12.68
CA LEU A 220 12.19 21.11 -12.56
C LEU A 220 13.40 21.93 -13.06
N ASP A 221 14.19 22.43 -12.12
CA ASP A 221 15.39 23.25 -12.40
C ASP A 221 16.70 22.47 -12.10
N GLY A 222 16.59 21.30 -11.48
CA GLY A 222 17.73 20.45 -11.10
C GLY A 222 18.42 20.86 -9.80
N ASP A 223 18.16 22.06 -9.30
CA ASP A 223 18.74 22.58 -8.06
C ASP A 223 17.73 22.56 -6.90
N LEU A 224 16.64 23.35 -7.03
CA LEU A 224 15.60 23.40 -6.01
C LEU A 224 14.58 22.27 -6.16
N VAL A 225 14.26 21.86 -7.38
CA VAL A 225 13.30 20.77 -7.65
C VAL A 225 13.88 19.80 -8.64
N GLU A 226 14.12 18.58 -8.18
CA GLU A 226 14.67 17.48 -8.97
C GLU A 226 13.62 16.35 -9.09
N TYR A 227 13.39 15.86 -10.32
CA TYR A 227 12.63 14.64 -10.55
C TYR A 227 13.57 13.49 -10.88
N VAL A 228 13.63 12.48 -9.99
CA VAL A 228 14.57 11.36 -10.08
C VAL A 228 13.98 10.12 -10.76
N GLY A 229 12.71 10.17 -11.19
CA GLY A 229 12.03 9.02 -11.80
C GLY A 229 11.41 8.05 -10.79
N PRO A 230 10.97 6.87 -11.22
CA PRO A 230 10.56 5.79 -10.33
C PRO A 230 11.70 5.35 -9.41
N ALA A 231 11.36 4.90 -8.21
CA ALA A 231 12.34 4.47 -7.21
C ALA A 231 12.05 3.04 -6.76
N ASP A 232 13.02 2.15 -6.97
CA ASP A 232 13.08 0.83 -6.37
C ASP A 232 13.40 0.90 -4.86
N LEU A 233 13.53 -0.23 -4.19
CA LEU A 233 13.82 -0.28 -2.76
C LEU A 233 15.16 0.39 -2.39
N GLN A 234 16.20 0.23 -3.22
CA GLN A 234 17.50 0.83 -2.96
C GLN A 234 17.41 2.35 -3.09
N ALA A 235 16.84 2.86 -4.17
CA ALA A 235 16.64 4.29 -4.41
C ALA A 235 15.74 4.91 -3.34
N LYS A 236 14.68 4.22 -2.88
CA LYS A 236 13.86 4.66 -1.74
C LYS A 236 14.67 4.77 -0.46
N ASN A 237 15.50 3.79 -0.14
CA ASN A 237 16.37 3.81 1.03
C ASN A 237 17.34 5.02 1.02
N GLU A 238 17.92 5.32 -0.14
CA GLU A 238 18.82 6.47 -0.29
C GLU A 238 18.03 7.78 -0.20
N LEU A 239 16.94 7.90 -0.93
CA LEU A 239 16.13 9.11 -0.99
C LEU A 239 15.48 9.43 0.36
N LEU A 240 14.81 8.46 0.99
CA LEU A 240 14.15 8.65 2.28
C LEU A 240 15.17 8.73 3.42
N GLY A 241 16.18 7.84 3.43
CA GLY A 241 17.17 7.79 4.50
C GLY A 241 17.90 9.11 4.71
N ASN A 242 18.20 9.81 3.65
CA ASN A 242 18.94 11.09 3.71
C ASN A 242 18.03 12.33 3.78
N SER A 243 16.74 12.22 3.56
CA SER A 243 15.80 13.35 3.54
C SER A 243 15.53 13.91 4.95
N MET A 244 15.37 15.24 5.07
CA MET A 244 14.92 15.89 6.30
C MET A 244 13.50 15.48 6.69
N ALA A 245 12.60 15.40 5.69
CA ALA A 245 11.22 15.00 5.85
C ALA A 245 10.64 14.48 4.54
N LEU A 246 9.71 13.53 4.63
CA LEU A 246 8.82 13.19 3.53
C LEU A 246 7.67 14.19 3.49
N LEU A 247 7.44 14.84 2.35
CA LEU A 247 6.24 15.61 2.10
C LEU A 247 5.13 14.70 1.54
N PHE A 248 3.99 14.69 2.22
CA PHE A 248 2.83 13.88 1.83
C PHE A 248 1.57 14.76 1.74
N PRO A 249 1.54 15.74 0.80
CA PRO A 249 0.47 16.74 0.69
C PRO A 249 -0.72 16.22 -0.12
N ILE A 250 -1.27 15.09 0.26
CA ILE A 250 -2.39 14.42 -0.42
C ILE A 250 -3.65 15.27 -0.46
N GLN A 251 -4.46 15.09 -1.52
CA GLN A 251 -5.73 15.78 -1.74
C GLN A 251 -6.90 14.80 -1.91
N TRP A 252 -6.82 13.66 -1.25
CA TRP A 252 -7.84 12.62 -1.29
C TRP A 252 -7.88 11.83 0.03
N LYS A 253 -8.84 10.93 0.17
CA LYS A 253 -8.87 9.98 1.29
C LYS A 253 -7.91 8.84 0.99
N GLU A 254 -6.67 8.96 1.47
CA GLU A 254 -5.64 7.92 1.29
C GLU A 254 -6.06 6.66 2.04
N PRO A 255 -6.15 5.50 1.39
CA PRO A 255 -6.52 4.26 2.06
C PRO A 255 -5.55 3.86 3.17
N PHE A 256 -4.23 3.96 2.92
CA PHE A 256 -3.21 3.70 3.95
C PHE A 256 -1.93 4.54 3.80
N GLY A 257 -1.24 4.45 2.66
CA GLY A 257 -0.03 5.23 2.39
C GLY A 257 1.25 4.62 2.95
N LEU A 258 1.63 3.44 2.46
CA LEU A 258 2.84 2.69 2.86
C LEU A 258 4.11 3.55 2.88
N VAL A 259 4.23 4.52 1.96
CA VAL A 259 5.40 5.41 1.89
C VAL A 259 5.65 6.20 3.18
N MET A 260 4.60 6.48 3.97
CA MET A 260 4.76 7.11 5.28
C MET A 260 5.52 6.17 6.23
N LEU A 261 5.18 4.88 6.24
CA LEU A 261 5.90 3.88 7.04
C LEU A 261 7.34 3.72 6.54
N GLU A 262 7.55 3.65 5.22
CA GLU A 262 8.87 3.54 4.59
C GLU A 262 9.80 4.70 5.01
N ALA A 263 9.28 5.93 4.99
CA ALA A 263 10.02 7.11 5.43
C ALA A 263 10.39 7.05 6.91
N MET A 264 9.40 6.77 7.77
CA MET A 264 9.62 6.66 9.21
C MET A 264 10.57 5.52 9.56
N ALA A 265 10.51 4.39 8.84
CA ALA A 265 11.45 3.28 8.98
C ALA A 265 12.90 3.70 8.65
N CYS A 266 13.10 4.58 7.70
CA CYS A 266 14.39 5.21 7.43
C CYS A 266 14.80 6.29 8.48
N GLY A 267 13.96 6.56 9.46
CA GLY A 267 14.16 7.63 10.45
C GLY A 267 13.77 9.03 9.91
N THR A 268 12.95 9.09 8.86
CA THR A 268 12.52 10.35 8.23
C THR A 268 11.11 10.69 8.63
N PRO A 269 10.88 11.81 9.35
CA PRO A 269 9.54 12.22 9.74
C PRO A 269 8.68 12.58 8.54
N VAL A 270 7.36 12.44 8.70
CA VAL A 270 6.38 12.72 7.66
C VAL A 270 5.68 14.05 7.92
N LEU A 271 5.63 14.91 6.92
CA LEU A 271 4.76 16.08 6.91
C LEU A 271 3.60 15.81 5.95
N ALA A 272 2.41 15.54 6.50
CA ALA A 272 1.26 15.13 5.72
C ALA A 272 0.13 16.17 5.76
N MET A 273 -0.68 16.23 4.69
CA MET A 273 -2.00 16.86 4.76
C MET A 273 -3.04 15.85 5.25
N PRO A 274 -4.08 16.31 5.98
CA PRO A 274 -5.11 15.41 6.50
C PRO A 274 -5.90 14.77 5.34
N GLY A 275 -6.15 13.45 5.45
CA GLY A 275 -6.94 12.70 4.47
C GLY A 275 -6.83 11.19 4.67
N GLY A 276 -7.98 10.51 4.77
CA GLY A 276 -8.00 9.05 4.98
C GLY A 276 -7.24 8.61 6.22
N SER A 277 -6.37 7.64 6.06
CA SER A 277 -5.57 7.00 7.13
C SER A 277 -4.48 7.88 7.77
N VAL A 278 -4.21 9.08 7.26
CA VAL A 278 -3.06 9.90 7.73
C VAL A 278 -3.04 10.05 9.24
N SER A 279 -4.19 10.31 9.89
CA SER A 279 -4.27 10.46 11.34
C SER A 279 -4.07 9.16 12.13
N GLU A 280 -4.15 8.01 11.48
CA GLU A 280 -3.88 6.69 12.07
C GLU A 280 -2.39 6.33 11.97
N VAL A 281 -1.74 6.78 10.89
CA VAL A 281 -0.36 6.45 10.55
C VAL A 281 0.63 7.47 11.10
N VAL A 282 0.32 8.77 11.04
CA VAL A 282 1.20 9.85 11.51
C VAL A 282 0.80 10.28 12.91
N ARG A 283 1.73 10.13 13.86
CA ARG A 283 1.57 10.59 15.24
C ARG A 283 2.27 11.94 15.43
N GLU A 284 1.46 12.97 15.74
CA GLU A 284 1.92 14.36 15.96
C GLU A 284 3.10 14.43 16.93
N GLY A 285 4.20 15.08 16.50
CA GLY A 285 5.39 15.30 17.31
C GLY A 285 6.23 14.06 17.60
N VAL A 286 5.83 12.88 17.11
CA VAL A 286 6.53 11.61 17.31
C VAL A 286 7.08 11.07 16.00
N SER A 287 6.22 10.91 15.01
CA SER A 287 6.59 10.36 13.70
C SER A 287 6.43 11.37 12.56
N GLY A 288 5.76 12.49 12.81
CA GLY A 288 5.49 13.53 11.82
C GLY A 288 4.57 14.61 12.34
N TYR A 289 4.02 15.38 11.39
CA TYR A 289 3.01 16.41 11.65
C TYR A 289 1.93 16.39 10.58
N ILE A 290 0.68 16.65 10.99
CA ILE A 290 -0.47 16.79 10.10
C ILE A 290 -0.73 18.28 9.86
N CYS A 291 -0.40 18.74 8.66
CA CYS A 291 -0.43 20.14 8.26
C CYS A 291 -1.68 20.45 7.43
N ARG A 292 -2.43 21.47 7.78
CA ARG A 292 -3.68 21.86 7.09
C ARG A 292 -3.46 22.71 5.85
N SER A 293 -2.23 23.12 5.58
CA SER A 293 -1.88 23.96 4.42
C SER A 293 -0.39 23.84 4.07
N VAL A 294 -0.06 24.21 2.83
CA VAL A 294 1.32 24.35 2.35
C VAL A 294 2.14 25.28 3.26
N ARG A 295 1.53 26.38 3.73
CA ARG A 295 2.19 27.34 4.64
C ARG A 295 2.55 26.69 5.97
N GLU A 296 1.64 25.93 6.56
CA GLU A 296 1.89 25.19 7.79
C GLU A 296 2.96 24.14 7.60
N MET A 297 2.90 23.39 6.49
CA MET A 297 3.91 22.39 6.14
C MET A 297 5.30 23.03 5.97
N ALA A 298 5.40 24.17 5.28
CA ALA A 298 6.66 24.91 5.15
C ALA A 298 7.20 25.38 6.51
N ASN A 299 6.34 25.88 7.40
CA ASN A 299 6.74 26.27 8.75
C ASN A 299 7.23 25.08 9.59
N ARG A 300 6.63 23.90 9.40
CA ARG A 300 7.08 22.67 10.08
C ARG A 300 8.43 22.17 9.57
N VAL A 301 8.73 22.31 8.29
CA VAL A 301 10.06 21.96 7.73
C VAL A 301 11.19 22.65 8.49
N THR A 302 11.02 23.93 8.84
CA THR A 302 12.03 24.70 9.59
C THR A 302 12.08 24.39 11.08
N ASN A 303 11.08 23.67 11.62
CA ASN A 303 10.92 23.37 13.04
C ASN A 303 10.45 21.92 13.25
N LEU A 304 11.18 20.95 12.68
CA LEU A 304 10.77 19.53 12.74
C LEU A 304 10.81 18.98 14.17
N GLY A 305 11.91 19.17 14.90
CA GLY A 305 12.05 18.76 16.30
C GLY A 305 11.93 17.26 16.59
N ILE A 306 11.72 16.42 15.58
CA ILE A 306 11.55 14.97 15.71
C ILE A 306 12.89 14.27 15.53
N GLN A 307 13.26 13.45 16.52
CA GLN A 307 14.46 12.64 16.43
C GLN A 307 14.23 11.44 15.47
N PRO A 308 15.14 11.17 14.52
CA PRO A 308 15.02 10.06 13.57
C PRO A 308 14.72 8.70 14.22
N ALA A 309 15.38 8.41 15.34
CA ALA A 309 15.18 7.17 16.09
C ALA A 309 13.76 7.05 16.68
N THR A 310 13.11 8.16 17.00
CA THR A 310 11.73 8.15 17.51
C THR A 310 10.75 7.79 16.41
N ALA A 311 10.90 8.34 15.21
CA ALA A 311 10.07 7.99 14.07
C ALA A 311 10.23 6.50 13.69
N ARG A 312 11.47 6.00 13.67
CA ARG A 312 11.78 4.58 13.41
C ARG A 312 11.11 3.67 14.43
N ARG A 313 11.31 3.91 15.73
CA ARG A 313 10.73 3.11 16.80
C ARG A 313 9.21 3.07 16.75
N TYR A 314 8.59 4.18 16.41
CA TYR A 314 7.14 4.25 16.27
C TYR A 314 6.60 3.26 15.21
N VAL A 315 7.28 3.10 14.07
CA VAL A 315 6.90 2.12 13.05
C VAL A 315 7.16 0.69 13.54
N GLU A 316 8.31 0.43 14.14
CA GLU A 316 8.66 -0.88 14.70
C GLU A 316 7.61 -1.39 15.69
N GLU A 317 7.11 -0.50 16.56
CA GLU A 317 6.12 -0.86 17.59
C GLU A 317 4.68 -0.98 17.04
N ASN A 318 4.33 -0.22 16.00
CA ASN A 318 2.92 -0.09 15.61
C ASN A 318 2.60 -0.70 14.23
N PHE A 319 3.58 -0.79 13.33
CA PHE A 319 3.37 -1.16 11.92
C PHE A 319 4.40 -2.17 11.41
N SER A 320 4.90 -3.03 12.29
CA SER A 320 5.77 -4.11 11.86
C SER A 320 5.01 -5.19 11.10
N ILE A 321 5.73 -5.93 10.26
CA ILE A 321 5.16 -7.07 9.52
C ILE A 321 4.65 -8.15 10.46
N GLU A 322 5.35 -8.37 11.59
CA GLU A 322 4.98 -9.38 12.59
C GLU A 322 3.62 -9.08 13.22
N LYS A 323 3.36 -7.79 13.51
CA LYS A 323 2.06 -7.36 14.04
C LYS A 323 0.95 -7.62 13.03
N MET A 324 1.12 -7.16 11.79
CA MET A 324 0.15 -7.40 10.71
C MET A 324 -0.12 -8.90 10.51
N VAL A 325 0.93 -9.70 10.42
CA VAL A 325 0.83 -11.17 10.25
C VAL A 325 0.07 -11.81 11.41
N GLY A 326 0.36 -11.43 12.66
CA GLY A 326 -0.34 -11.92 13.85
C GLY A 326 -1.84 -11.61 13.82
N GLU A 327 -2.23 -10.41 13.37
CA GLU A 327 -3.61 -10.01 13.23
C GLU A 327 -4.33 -10.81 12.13
N TYR A 328 -3.68 -11.05 10.98
CA TYR A 328 -4.23 -11.90 9.92
C TYR A 328 -4.34 -13.38 10.33
N ILE A 329 -3.38 -13.93 11.06
CA ILE A 329 -3.49 -15.31 11.60
C ILE A 329 -4.70 -15.44 12.51
N THR A 330 -4.94 -14.45 13.37
CA THR A 330 -6.11 -14.40 14.24
C THR A 330 -7.40 -14.33 13.42
N LEU A 331 -7.45 -13.45 12.42
CA LEU A 331 -8.60 -13.32 11.51
C LEU A 331 -8.92 -14.64 10.80
N TYR A 332 -7.90 -15.33 10.25
CA TYR A 332 -8.12 -16.59 9.52
C TYR A 332 -8.64 -17.70 10.45
N LYS A 333 -8.08 -17.82 11.64
CA LYS A 333 -8.55 -18.78 12.66
C LYS A 333 -10.01 -18.50 13.04
N ASP A 334 -10.35 -17.24 13.28
CA ASP A 334 -11.72 -16.84 13.61
C ASP A 334 -12.68 -17.14 12.45
N THR A 335 -12.28 -16.85 11.22
CA THR A 335 -13.09 -17.08 10.01
C THR A 335 -13.38 -18.58 9.79
N LEU A 336 -12.38 -19.42 9.98
CA LEU A 336 -12.53 -20.89 9.85
C LEU A 336 -13.34 -21.48 11.01
N ASN A 337 -13.23 -20.93 12.23
CA ASN A 337 -13.96 -21.44 13.40
C ASN A 337 -15.45 -21.10 13.40
N LYS A 338 -15.89 -20.04 12.68
CA LYS A 338 -17.32 -19.71 12.51
C LYS A 338 -18.09 -20.84 11.83
N GLU A 339 -17.47 -21.59 10.93
CA GLU A 339 -18.09 -22.74 10.21
C GLU A 339 -18.45 -23.89 11.16
N ARG A 340 -17.61 -24.13 12.17
CA ARG A 340 -17.84 -25.20 13.16
C ARG A 340 -18.95 -24.91 14.17
N ARG A 341 -19.40 -23.65 14.28
CA ARG A 341 -20.47 -23.22 15.19
C ARG A 341 -21.84 -23.14 14.53
N ALA A 342 -21.90 -23.13 13.20
CA ALA A 342 -23.12 -23.02 12.41
C ALA A 342 -23.65 -24.40 11.92
N ALA A 343 -22.87 -25.46 12.08
CA ALA A 343 -23.24 -26.85 11.82
C ALA A 343 -23.61 -27.56 13.13
#